data_a6aeb86acd927f4f671aa1898de3b748
#
_entry.id   a6aeb86acd927f4f671aa1898de3b748
#
_cell.length_a   1.000
_cell.length_b   1.000
_cell.length_c   1.000
_cell.angle_alpha   90.00
_cell.angle_beta   90.00
_cell.angle_gamma   90.00
#
_symmetry.space_group_name_H-M   'P 1'
#
loop_
_entity.id
_entity.type
_entity.pdbx_description
1 polymer ?
#
loop_
_entity_poly.entity_id
_entity_poly.type
_entity_poly.pdbx_seq_one_letter_code
_entity_poly.pdbx_strand_id
1 'polypeptide(L)'
;MKIALVCPASLPATQFGGIVFLAVDLAREISELGHDVTIYTTDLDFSNGSNKFNKKLPRIEKFDKFKINRTHVWFALKLFFINPSMFKQLKNDKPDIIHTIGLRSFQSVIAWHTSKKLKIPLIASDQGGLTTHPFLNESGLFLKILYSIQNFFIKKIIKDSTAISVANEYEKNIFLELNKQSRIKIIRNGVNLKTLVSKVDFKNKYKINTKFILFVGRFSKSKGIETLIHAFSIIQNNNQFSNIHLVIMGVDFGYEQSMEELIKINNMSEKIIVIKNPPREDVISAYGESEFLILPSQWELSPLVPLESFAFKKPVISTKSHGIPFTVQNNKNGILVEPDNSKQLAEAITKLLLDDQLRVRLGLFGYNFVHEECNSISMAKNSLKLYEELLKINHNK
;
A
#
# COMPACT_ATOMS: atom_id res chain seq x y z
N MET A 1 -3.98 -21.37 15.98
CA MET A 1 -4.06 -20.09 16.69
C MET A 1 -5.26 -19.31 16.20
N LYS A 2 -5.88 -18.54 17.11
CA LYS A 2 -6.92 -17.57 16.78
C LYS A 2 -6.29 -16.17 16.66
N ILE A 3 -6.28 -15.60 15.47
CA ILE A 3 -5.51 -14.39 15.15
C ILE A 3 -6.48 -13.26 14.80
N ALA A 4 -6.33 -12.12 15.48
CA ALA A 4 -7.05 -10.90 15.16
C ALA A 4 -6.13 -9.95 14.37
N LEU A 5 -6.47 -9.68 13.12
CA LEU A 5 -5.89 -8.60 12.34
C LEU A 5 -6.79 -7.37 12.49
N VAL A 6 -6.23 -6.27 12.97
CA VAL A 6 -7.01 -5.05 13.25
C VAL A 6 -6.56 -3.94 12.31
N CYS A 7 -7.45 -3.44 11.47
CA CYS A 7 -7.14 -2.41 10.49
C CYS A 7 -8.30 -1.43 10.29
N PRO A 8 -8.03 -0.18 9.82
CA PRO A 8 -9.06 0.84 9.65
C PRO A 8 -10.04 0.54 8.51
N ALA A 9 -9.63 -0.23 7.51
CA ALA A 9 -10.43 -0.57 6.36
C ALA A 9 -10.13 -1.99 5.86
N SER A 10 -11.13 -2.64 5.25
CA SER A 10 -11.01 -3.92 4.57
C SER A 10 -11.99 -3.96 3.38
N LEU A 11 -12.20 -5.12 2.76
CA LEU A 11 -13.17 -5.26 1.69
C LEU A 11 -14.58 -4.80 2.15
N PRO A 12 -15.36 -4.11 1.29
CA PRO A 12 -15.08 -3.83 -0.12
C PRO A 12 -14.28 -2.55 -0.40
N ALA A 13 -13.79 -1.84 0.62
CA ALA A 13 -13.14 -0.53 0.53
C ALA A 13 -11.76 -0.58 -0.17
N THR A 14 -11.65 -1.20 -1.35
CA THR A 14 -10.37 -1.40 -2.08
C THR A 14 -9.67 -0.10 -2.45
N GLN A 15 -10.42 0.98 -2.65
CA GLN A 15 -9.88 2.32 -2.96
C GLN A 15 -9.17 2.97 -1.76
N PHE A 16 -9.36 2.44 -0.53
CA PHE A 16 -8.59 2.89 0.62
C PHE A 16 -7.08 2.65 0.46
N GLY A 17 -6.70 1.72 -0.40
CA GLY A 17 -5.33 1.52 -0.86
C GLY A 17 -4.67 0.23 -0.38
N GLY A 18 -3.34 0.17 -0.49
CA GLY A 18 -2.55 -1.04 -0.31
C GLY A 18 -2.74 -1.78 1.02
N ILE A 19 -3.07 -1.05 2.10
CA ILE A 19 -3.31 -1.65 3.43
C ILE A 19 -4.46 -2.68 3.42
N VAL A 20 -5.49 -2.47 2.58
CA VAL A 20 -6.63 -3.40 2.45
C VAL A 20 -6.16 -4.71 1.84
N PHE A 21 -5.42 -4.64 0.73
CA PHE A 21 -4.89 -5.83 0.06
C PHE A 21 -3.89 -6.56 0.94
N LEU A 22 -3.00 -5.83 1.61
CA LEU A 22 -2.03 -6.40 2.54
C LEU A 22 -2.71 -7.21 3.66
N ALA A 23 -3.71 -6.62 4.33
CA ALA A 23 -4.41 -7.28 5.42
C ALA A 23 -5.22 -8.50 4.96
N VAL A 24 -5.88 -8.40 3.79
CA VAL A 24 -6.66 -9.48 3.19
C VAL A 24 -5.77 -10.63 2.73
N ASP A 25 -4.65 -10.34 2.06
CA ASP A 25 -3.72 -11.36 1.59
C ASP A 25 -3.02 -12.05 2.76
N LEU A 26 -2.65 -11.31 3.80
CA LEU A 26 -2.11 -11.88 5.04
C LEU A 26 -3.14 -12.81 5.71
N ALA A 27 -4.40 -12.37 5.84
CA ALA A 27 -5.46 -13.18 6.42
C ALA A 27 -5.71 -14.46 5.62
N ARG A 28 -5.76 -14.35 4.30
CA ARG A 28 -5.98 -15.48 3.39
C ARG A 28 -4.89 -16.53 3.54
N GLU A 29 -3.63 -16.13 3.41
CA GLU A 29 -2.51 -17.08 3.44
C GLU A 29 -2.33 -17.72 4.83
N ILE A 30 -2.54 -16.97 5.92
CA ILE A 30 -2.49 -17.53 7.28
C ILE A 30 -3.64 -18.53 7.51
N SER A 31 -4.83 -18.23 6.99
CA SER A 31 -5.97 -19.15 7.12
C SER A 31 -5.82 -20.40 6.27
N GLU A 32 -5.16 -20.32 5.10
CA GLU A 32 -4.78 -21.50 4.29
C GLU A 32 -3.81 -22.41 5.05
N LEU A 33 -2.98 -21.87 5.91
CA LEU A 33 -2.07 -22.63 6.79
C LEU A 33 -2.76 -23.20 8.04
N GLY A 34 -4.10 -23.13 8.13
CA GLY A 34 -4.90 -23.80 9.17
C GLY A 34 -5.15 -22.97 10.42
N HIS A 35 -4.98 -21.66 10.41
CA HIS A 35 -5.24 -20.80 11.55
C HIS A 35 -6.62 -20.10 11.43
N ASP A 36 -7.29 -19.82 12.56
CA ASP A 36 -8.55 -19.06 12.59
C ASP A 36 -8.24 -17.57 12.58
N VAL A 37 -8.46 -16.92 11.44
CA VAL A 37 -8.13 -15.50 11.24
C VAL A 37 -9.40 -14.68 11.11
N THR A 38 -9.47 -13.59 11.87
CA THR A 38 -10.53 -12.60 11.74
C THR A 38 -9.93 -11.21 11.54
N ILE A 39 -10.34 -10.52 10.48
CA ILE A 39 -10.05 -9.10 10.26
C ILE A 39 -11.12 -8.28 10.99
N TYR A 40 -10.70 -7.47 11.97
CA TYR A 40 -11.56 -6.50 12.66
C TYR A 40 -11.38 -5.13 12.02
N THR A 41 -12.48 -4.57 11.53
CA THR A 41 -12.44 -3.36 10.70
C THR A 41 -13.70 -2.52 10.87
N THR A 42 -13.81 -1.45 10.08
CA THR A 42 -14.99 -0.59 9.98
C THR A 42 -15.94 -1.06 8.89
N ASP A 43 -17.11 -0.45 8.83
CA ASP A 43 -18.08 -0.61 7.73
C ASP A 43 -17.85 0.39 6.57
N LEU A 44 -16.61 0.80 6.38
CA LEU A 44 -16.22 1.68 5.28
C LEU A 44 -16.48 1.02 3.93
N ASP A 45 -17.15 1.77 3.07
CA ASP A 45 -17.45 1.41 1.69
C ASP A 45 -17.03 2.58 0.77
N PHE A 46 -16.02 2.35 -0.04
CA PHE A 46 -15.51 3.34 -0.98
C PHE A 46 -16.12 3.19 -2.38
N SER A 47 -17.22 2.51 -2.48
CA SER A 47 -17.85 2.26 -3.77
C SER A 47 -18.32 3.54 -4.45
N ASN A 48 -17.66 4.43 -4.89
CA ASN A 48 -17.95 5.66 -5.66
C ASN A 48 -17.16 6.90 -5.21
N GLY A 49 -15.90 6.72 -4.78
CA GLY A 49 -15.00 7.86 -4.54
C GLY A 49 -15.31 8.68 -3.27
N SER A 50 -16.14 8.19 -2.37
CA SER A 50 -16.45 8.89 -1.11
C SER A 50 -16.35 7.96 0.10
N ASN A 51 -15.86 8.52 1.24
CA ASN A 51 -15.89 7.85 2.54
C ASN A 51 -17.33 7.61 2.99
N LYS A 52 -17.97 6.55 2.53
CA LYS A 52 -19.31 6.16 2.97
C LYS A 52 -19.19 5.00 3.95
N PHE A 53 -19.91 5.09 5.06
CA PHE A 53 -20.05 4.00 6.02
C PHE A 53 -21.35 3.29 5.75
N ASN A 54 -21.27 2.05 5.30
CA ASN A 54 -22.41 1.29 4.82
C ASN A 54 -22.88 0.29 5.89
N LYS A 55 -23.91 0.67 6.64
CA LYS A 55 -24.55 -0.19 7.67
C LYS A 55 -25.16 -1.47 7.11
N LYS A 56 -25.37 -1.55 5.78
CA LYS A 56 -25.94 -2.75 5.12
C LYS A 56 -24.88 -3.84 4.89
N LEU A 57 -23.59 -3.51 5.00
CA LEU A 57 -22.54 -4.53 4.91
C LEU A 57 -22.72 -5.58 6.03
N PRO A 58 -22.52 -6.87 5.71
CA PRO A 58 -22.58 -7.92 6.72
C PRO A 58 -21.62 -7.62 7.87
N ARG A 59 -22.11 -7.70 9.10
CA ARG A 59 -21.30 -7.45 10.28
C ARG A 59 -20.21 -8.50 10.44
N ILE A 60 -20.55 -9.76 10.22
CA ILE A 60 -19.59 -10.87 10.15
C ILE A 60 -19.80 -11.51 8.79
N GLU A 61 -18.74 -11.56 8.03
CA GLU A 61 -18.71 -12.17 6.71
C GLU A 61 -17.56 -13.17 6.63
N LYS A 62 -17.88 -14.37 6.14
CA LYS A 62 -16.85 -15.38 5.85
C LYS A 62 -16.34 -15.13 4.44
N PHE A 63 -15.05 -14.92 4.34
CA PHE A 63 -14.36 -14.66 3.08
C PHE A 63 -13.28 -15.72 2.89
N ASP A 64 -13.44 -16.60 1.91
CA ASP A 64 -12.58 -17.80 1.78
C ASP A 64 -12.56 -18.60 3.10
N LYS A 65 -11.38 -18.72 3.73
CA LYS A 65 -11.19 -19.41 5.02
C LYS A 65 -11.06 -18.47 6.22
N PHE A 66 -11.05 -17.16 6.02
CA PHE A 66 -11.00 -16.16 7.10
C PHE A 66 -12.33 -15.43 7.28
N LYS A 67 -12.44 -14.61 8.32
CA LYS A 67 -13.64 -13.81 8.62
C LYS A 67 -13.30 -12.32 8.58
N ILE A 68 -14.25 -11.51 8.15
CA ILE A 68 -14.22 -10.06 8.32
C ILE A 68 -15.31 -9.69 9.32
N ASN A 69 -14.92 -9.04 10.42
CA ASN A 69 -15.82 -8.55 11.45
C ASN A 69 -15.85 -7.01 11.41
N ARG A 70 -16.96 -6.44 10.94
CA ARG A 70 -17.13 -4.99 10.76
C ARG A 70 -17.89 -4.38 11.92
N THR A 71 -17.49 -3.19 12.31
CA THR A 71 -18.25 -2.36 13.25
C THR A 71 -18.53 -1.01 12.64
N HIS A 72 -19.75 -0.51 12.94
CA HIS A 72 -20.19 0.78 12.45
C HIS A 72 -19.35 1.92 13.01
N VAL A 73 -18.98 2.85 12.14
CA VAL A 73 -18.31 4.09 12.50
C VAL A 73 -19.33 5.10 12.99
N TRP A 74 -19.19 5.55 14.23
CA TRP A 74 -20.07 6.56 14.83
C TRP A 74 -19.72 7.96 14.38
N PHE A 75 -18.40 8.22 14.24
CA PHE A 75 -17.88 9.51 13.85
C PHE A 75 -16.57 9.33 13.07
N ALA A 76 -16.41 10.13 12.02
CA ALA A 76 -15.19 10.15 11.19
C ALA A 76 -14.60 11.55 11.13
N LEU A 77 -13.31 11.66 11.40
CA LEU A 77 -12.54 12.89 11.20
C LEU A 77 -11.42 12.59 10.19
N LYS A 78 -11.63 13.01 8.95
CA LYS A 78 -10.79 12.60 7.81
C LYS A 78 -10.68 11.06 7.75
N LEU A 79 -9.46 10.51 7.91
CA LEU A 79 -9.20 9.07 7.90
C LEU A 79 -9.15 8.44 9.32
N PHE A 80 -9.59 9.17 10.34
CA PHE A 80 -9.68 8.68 11.71
C PHE A 80 -11.12 8.29 12.03
N PHE A 81 -11.42 7.00 12.04
CA PHE A 81 -12.76 6.41 12.13
C PHE A 81 -13.01 5.87 13.54
N ILE A 82 -13.99 6.43 14.25
CA ILE A 82 -14.31 6.06 15.63
C ILE A 82 -15.41 5.01 15.64
N ASN A 83 -15.08 3.75 16.04
CA ASN A 83 -15.97 2.60 16.11
C ASN A 83 -15.81 1.79 17.41
N PRO A 84 -16.23 2.31 18.57
CA PRO A 84 -15.94 1.73 19.89
C PRO A 84 -16.47 0.30 20.08
N SER A 85 -17.50 -0.09 19.34
CA SER A 85 -18.09 -1.43 19.41
C SER A 85 -17.10 -2.56 19.09
N MET A 86 -16.01 -2.27 18.38
CA MET A 86 -14.94 -3.23 18.08
C MET A 86 -14.30 -3.79 19.35
N PHE A 87 -14.18 -2.98 20.41
CA PHE A 87 -13.64 -3.44 21.68
C PHE A 87 -14.42 -4.62 22.26
N LYS A 88 -15.78 -4.53 22.25
CA LYS A 88 -16.65 -5.62 22.75
C LYS A 88 -16.45 -6.90 21.95
N GLN A 89 -16.26 -6.79 20.65
CA GLN A 89 -16.07 -7.94 19.76
C GLN A 89 -14.72 -8.62 20.05
N LEU A 90 -13.62 -7.88 20.04
CA LEU A 90 -12.29 -8.39 20.35
C LEU A 90 -12.24 -9.04 21.75
N LYS A 91 -12.90 -8.40 22.74
CA LYS A 91 -12.98 -8.93 24.11
C LYS A 91 -13.73 -10.27 24.18
N ASN A 92 -14.83 -10.39 23.44
CA ASN A 92 -15.64 -11.63 23.44
C ASN A 92 -14.93 -12.77 22.70
N ASP A 93 -14.24 -12.44 21.62
CA ASP A 93 -13.58 -13.43 20.76
C ASP A 93 -12.28 -13.98 21.34
N LYS A 94 -11.64 -13.24 22.24
CA LYS A 94 -10.41 -13.64 22.97
C LYS A 94 -9.37 -14.27 22.02
N PRO A 95 -8.81 -13.52 21.05
CA PRO A 95 -7.79 -14.07 20.17
C PRO A 95 -6.51 -14.40 20.93
N ASP A 96 -5.71 -15.33 20.41
CA ASP A 96 -4.39 -15.67 20.96
C ASP A 96 -3.37 -14.56 20.68
N ILE A 97 -3.56 -13.85 19.56
CA ILE A 97 -2.67 -12.76 19.07
C ILE A 97 -3.52 -11.63 18.49
N ILE A 98 -3.09 -10.40 18.72
CA ILE A 98 -3.61 -9.20 18.05
C ILE A 98 -2.49 -8.58 17.22
N HIS A 99 -2.71 -8.44 15.90
CA HIS A 99 -1.81 -7.71 15.02
C HIS A 99 -2.56 -6.50 14.46
N THR A 100 -2.16 -5.29 14.86
CA THR A 100 -2.74 -4.05 14.35
C THR A 100 -1.94 -3.49 13.20
N ILE A 101 -2.62 -3.12 12.12
CA ILE A 101 -2.06 -2.62 10.86
C ILE A 101 -2.56 -1.20 10.62
N GLY A 102 -1.65 -0.24 10.56
CA GLY A 102 -1.98 1.18 10.41
C GLY A 102 -2.15 1.89 11.75
N LEU A 103 -1.04 2.22 12.41
CA LEU A 103 -0.99 2.70 13.79
C LEU A 103 -1.71 4.02 14.05
N ARG A 104 -1.80 4.89 13.04
CA ARG A 104 -2.50 6.17 13.15
C ARG A 104 -4.01 6.02 12.97
N SER A 105 -4.59 5.02 13.62
CA SER A 105 -6.03 4.71 13.55
C SER A 105 -6.63 4.49 14.94
N PHE A 106 -7.92 4.76 15.08
CA PHE A 106 -8.65 4.46 16.32
C PHE A 106 -8.70 2.96 16.60
N GLN A 107 -8.72 2.14 15.56
CA GLN A 107 -8.70 0.69 15.64
C GLN A 107 -7.46 0.17 16.35
N SER A 108 -6.30 0.80 16.09
CA SER A 108 -5.04 0.46 16.79
C SER A 108 -5.08 0.81 18.27
N VAL A 109 -5.77 1.89 18.66
CA VAL A 109 -6.00 2.23 20.08
C VAL A 109 -6.86 1.16 20.75
N ILE A 110 -7.91 0.69 20.08
CA ILE A 110 -8.74 -0.42 20.59
C ILE A 110 -7.95 -1.71 20.71
N ALA A 111 -7.15 -2.06 19.71
CA ALA A 111 -6.29 -3.22 19.72
C ALA A 111 -5.33 -3.19 20.92
N TRP A 112 -4.64 -2.06 21.14
CA TRP A 112 -3.77 -1.83 22.28
C TRP A 112 -4.48 -1.95 23.61
N HIS A 113 -5.63 -1.28 23.78
CA HIS A 113 -6.42 -1.34 25.02
C HIS A 113 -6.89 -2.77 25.32
N THR A 114 -7.35 -3.51 24.29
CA THR A 114 -7.79 -4.89 24.43
C THR A 114 -6.63 -5.81 24.81
N SER A 115 -5.49 -5.70 24.15
CA SER A 115 -4.27 -6.43 24.43
C SER A 115 -3.87 -6.28 25.91
N LYS A 116 -3.80 -5.04 26.40
CA LYS A 116 -3.47 -4.77 27.83
C LYS A 116 -4.48 -5.38 28.80
N LYS A 117 -5.77 -5.22 28.51
CA LYS A 117 -6.84 -5.70 29.41
C LYS A 117 -6.90 -7.23 29.50
N LEU A 118 -6.64 -7.91 28.37
CA LEU A 118 -6.73 -9.36 28.29
C LEU A 118 -5.34 -10.06 28.36
N LYS A 119 -4.25 -9.28 28.46
CA LYS A 119 -2.86 -9.77 28.46
C LYS A 119 -2.52 -10.60 27.21
N ILE A 120 -3.08 -10.20 26.05
CA ILE A 120 -2.85 -10.84 24.76
C ILE A 120 -1.63 -10.17 24.09
N PRO A 121 -0.67 -10.91 23.49
CA PRO A 121 0.43 -10.32 22.73
C PRO A 121 -0.06 -9.41 21.62
N LEU A 122 0.52 -8.21 21.54
CA LEU A 122 0.23 -7.20 20.50
C LEU A 122 1.41 -7.06 19.56
N ILE A 123 1.16 -7.24 18.28
CA ILE A 123 2.06 -6.84 17.20
C ILE A 123 1.54 -5.52 16.60
N ALA A 124 2.44 -4.58 16.43
CA ALA A 124 2.14 -3.30 15.79
C ALA A 124 2.86 -3.21 14.45
N SER A 125 2.16 -2.85 13.38
CA SER A 125 2.75 -2.47 12.10
C SER A 125 2.15 -1.18 11.57
N ASP A 126 2.97 -0.36 10.94
CA ASP A 126 2.53 0.88 10.33
C ASP A 126 2.58 0.76 8.80
N GLN A 127 1.59 1.35 8.15
CA GLN A 127 1.52 1.45 6.69
C GLN A 127 1.25 2.89 6.24
N GLY A 128 1.31 3.83 7.19
CA GLY A 128 0.91 5.22 7.00
C GLY A 128 1.98 6.27 7.29
N GLY A 129 3.19 5.86 7.64
CA GLY A 129 4.31 6.77 7.92
C GLY A 129 4.13 7.60 9.18
N LEU A 130 4.46 7.04 10.32
CA LEU A 130 4.28 7.60 11.67
C LEU A 130 4.72 9.06 11.80
N THR A 131 5.92 9.37 11.30
CA THR A 131 6.56 10.69 11.46
C THR A 131 6.95 11.34 10.14
N THR A 132 6.96 10.59 9.04
CA THR A 132 7.54 11.03 7.76
C THR A 132 6.47 11.35 6.71
N HIS A 133 5.17 11.15 7.01
CA HIS A 133 4.11 11.43 6.04
C HIS A 133 4.01 12.94 5.77
N PRO A 134 3.99 13.38 4.51
CA PRO A 134 3.98 14.79 4.14
C PRO A 134 2.87 15.62 4.79
N PHE A 135 1.66 15.06 4.92
CA PHE A 135 0.51 15.74 5.55
C PHE A 135 0.73 16.17 7.00
N LEU A 136 1.69 15.57 7.69
CA LEU A 136 1.99 15.96 9.09
C LEU A 136 2.58 17.36 9.19
N ASN A 137 3.30 17.78 8.16
CA ASN A 137 3.99 19.08 8.13
C ASN A 137 3.13 20.20 7.53
N GLU A 138 2.24 19.87 6.59
CA GLU A 138 1.42 20.83 5.83
C GLU A 138 0.05 21.11 6.47
N SER A 139 -0.25 20.55 7.65
CA SER A 139 -1.57 20.64 8.26
C SER A 139 -1.79 21.92 9.06
N GLY A 140 -3.00 22.47 8.99
CA GLY A 140 -3.44 23.61 9.84
C GLY A 140 -3.46 23.26 11.34
N LEU A 141 -3.57 24.27 12.19
CA LEU A 141 -3.47 24.16 13.66
C LEU A 141 -4.36 23.06 14.26
N PHE A 142 -5.60 22.94 13.83
CA PHE A 142 -6.54 21.93 14.31
C PHE A 142 -6.04 20.50 14.06
N LEU A 143 -5.51 20.24 12.87
CA LEU A 143 -4.96 18.93 12.54
C LEU A 143 -3.66 18.63 13.29
N LYS A 144 -2.84 19.64 13.56
CA LYS A 144 -1.63 19.49 14.39
C LYS A 144 -2.00 19.04 15.80
N ILE A 145 -3.07 19.61 16.40
CA ILE A 145 -3.58 19.17 17.71
C ILE A 145 -4.05 17.71 17.64
N LEU A 146 -4.85 17.36 16.62
CA LEU A 146 -5.31 15.98 16.44
C LEU A 146 -4.14 15.00 16.29
N TYR A 147 -3.14 15.34 15.50
CA TYR A 147 -1.94 14.52 15.34
C TYR A 147 -1.13 14.41 16.63
N SER A 148 -1.09 15.45 17.44
CA SER A 148 -0.44 15.43 18.76
C SER A 148 -1.11 14.42 19.69
N ILE A 149 -2.44 14.40 19.73
CA ILE A 149 -3.22 13.41 20.50
C ILE A 149 -2.97 11.99 19.97
N GLN A 150 -2.99 11.80 18.64
CA GLN A 150 -2.69 10.52 18.04
C GLN A 150 -1.27 10.06 18.37
N ASN A 151 -0.28 10.97 18.31
CA ASN A 151 1.12 10.65 18.63
C ASN A 151 1.30 10.18 20.07
N PHE A 152 0.51 10.72 21.01
CA PHE A 152 0.50 10.21 22.40
C PHE A 152 0.08 8.73 22.46
N PHE A 153 -0.98 8.35 21.77
CA PHE A 153 -1.42 6.95 21.72
C PHE A 153 -0.43 6.08 20.94
N ILE A 154 0.11 6.55 19.82
CA ILE A 154 1.11 5.82 19.03
C ILE A 154 2.33 5.48 19.87
N LYS A 155 2.87 6.45 20.64
CA LYS A 155 4.00 6.21 21.55
C LYS A 155 3.68 5.13 22.60
N LYS A 156 2.45 5.13 23.15
CA LYS A 156 2.00 4.10 24.09
C LYS A 156 1.86 2.74 23.41
N ILE A 157 1.26 2.68 22.22
CA ILE A 157 1.13 1.45 21.44
C ILE A 157 2.52 0.86 21.17
N ILE A 158 3.46 1.67 20.67
CA ILE A 158 4.84 1.23 20.38
C ILE A 158 5.53 0.71 21.64
N LYS A 159 5.41 1.44 22.76
CA LYS A 159 6.02 1.05 24.02
C LYS A 159 5.48 -0.27 24.59
N ASP A 160 4.17 -0.47 24.50
CA ASP A 160 3.47 -1.60 25.11
C ASP A 160 3.33 -2.81 24.15
N SER A 161 3.69 -2.65 22.87
CA SER A 161 3.65 -3.74 21.89
C SER A 161 4.68 -4.82 22.24
N THR A 162 4.27 -6.08 22.13
CA THR A 162 5.15 -7.24 22.36
C THR A 162 6.21 -7.33 21.26
N ALA A 163 5.85 -6.94 20.04
CA ALA A 163 6.76 -6.78 18.91
C ALA A 163 6.22 -5.75 17.90
N ILE A 164 7.12 -5.25 17.06
CA ILE A 164 6.80 -4.39 15.94
C ILE A 164 7.20 -5.10 14.65
N SER A 165 6.30 -5.17 13.69
CA SER A 165 6.55 -5.68 12.34
C SER A 165 6.70 -4.50 11.38
N VAL A 166 7.81 -4.46 10.67
CA VAL A 166 8.14 -3.41 9.68
C VAL A 166 8.50 -4.04 8.34
N ALA A 167 8.29 -3.34 7.24
CA ALA A 167 8.53 -3.89 5.92
C ALA A 167 10.01 -3.81 5.48
N ASN A 168 10.80 -2.89 6.04
CA ASN A 168 12.18 -2.64 5.64
C ASN A 168 13.01 -1.92 6.73
N GLU A 169 14.30 -1.75 6.47
CA GLU A 169 15.24 -1.08 7.41
C GLU A 169 14.90 0.41 7.60
N TYR A 170 14.33 1.09 6.60
CA TYR A 170 13.90 2.49 6.75
C TYR A 170 12.83 2.62 7.83
N GLU A 171 11.78 1.82 7.78
CA GLU A 171 10.75 1.79 8.82
C GLU A 171 11.31 1.39 10.18
N LYS A 172 12.21 0.39 10.21
CA LYS A 172 12.85 -0.05 11.45
C LYS A 172 13.55 1.10 12.16
N ASN A 173 14.28 1.93 11.42
CA ASN A 173 14.98 3.09 12.00
C ASN A 173 14.02 4.11 12.60
N ILE A 174 12.89 4.39 11.94
CA ILE A 174 11.83 5.26 12.48
C ILE A 174 11.31 4.74 13.83
N PHE A 175 11.06 3.43 13.94
CA PHE A 175 10.58 2.86 15.20
C PHE A 175 11.64 2.86 16.30
N LEU A 176 12.91 2.65 15.97
CA LEU A 176 14.01 2.72 16.93
C LEU A 176 14.24 4.14 17.46
N GLU A 177 14.03 5.16 16.63
CA GLU A 177 14.03 6.57 17.09
C GLU A 177 12.93 6.84 18.11
N LEU A 178 11.74 6.23 17.92
CA LEU A 178 10.60 6.39 18.82
C LEU A 178 10.74 5.58 20.11
N ASN A 179 11.33 4.40 20.05
CA ASN A 179 11.62 3.53 21.19
C ASN A 179 12.77 2.55 20.90
N LYS A 180 13.95 2.83 21.42
CA LYS A 180 15.16 2.02 21.24
C LYS A 180 15.06 0.59 21.76
N GLN A 181 14.13 0.30 22.68
CA GLN A 181 13.96 -1.03 23.31
C GLN A 181 12.92 -1.89 22.57
N SER A 182 12.34 -1.41 21.47
CA SER A 182 11.35 -2.17 20.71
C SER A 182 11.93 -3.45 20.12
N ARG A 183 11.22 -4.56 20.30
CA ARG A 183 11.49 -5.80 19.54
C ARG A 183 10.96 -5.63 18.13
N ILE A 184 11.83 -5.45 17.16
CA ILE A 184 11.46 -5.21 15.78
C ILE A 184 11.80 -6.41 14.91
N LYS A 185 10.86 -6.83 14.06
CA LYS A 185 11.04 -7.85 13.04
C LYS A 185 10.76 -7.25 11.66
N ILE A 186 11.69 -7.41 10.74
CA ILE A 186 11.45 -7.06 9.34
C ILE A 186 10.70 -8.20 8.68
N ILE A 187 9.51 -7.90 8.16
CA ILE A 187 8.67 -8.79 7.38
C ILE A 187 8.24 -7.99 6.14
N ARG A 188 8.83 -8.30 4.99
CA ARG A 188 8.53 -7.60 3.74
C ARG A 188 7.06 -7.69 3.39
N ASN A 189 6.50 -6.61 2.85
CA ASN A 189 5.18 -6.66 2.24
C ASN A 189 5.20 -7.61 1.05
N GLY A 190 4.14 -8.37 0.88
CA GLY A 190 4.00 -9.33 -0.21
C GLY A 190 2.69 -9.14 -0.96
N VAL A 191 2.69 -9.50 -2.24
CA VAL A 191 1.50 -9.51 -3.10
C VAL A 191 1.05 -10.95 -3.36
N ASN A 192 -0.26 -11.13 -3.54
CA ASN A 192 -0.81 -12.44 -3.84
C ASN A 192 -0.71 -12.74 -5.34
N LEU A 193 0.30 -13.51 -5.70
CA LEU A 193 0.58 -13.86 -7.11
C LEU A 193 -0.55 -14.63 -7.78
N LYS A 194 -1.37 -15.38 -7.02
CA LYS A 194 -2.52 -16.12 -7.58
C LYS A 194 -3.64 -15.20 -8.07
N THR A 195 -3.74 -14.00 -7.52
CA THR A 195 -4.74 -13.00 -7.91
C THR A 195 -4.26 -12.05 -9.00
N LEU A 196 -2.95 -12.02 -9.27
CA LEU A 196 -2.34 -11.20 -10.31
C LEU A 196 -2.32 -11.93 -11.65
N VAL A 197 -3.51 -12.17 -12.20
CA VAL A 197 -3.71 -12.81 -13.50
C VAL A 197 -4.47 -11.85 -14.41
N SER A 198 -3.88 -11.53 -15.57
CA SER A 198 -4.55 -10.71 -16.60
C SER A 198 -5.76 -11.46 -17.16
N LYS A 199 -6.93 -10.82 -17.12
CA LYS A 199 -8.20 -11.39 -17.59
C LYS A 199 -8.87 -10.54 -18.65
N VAL A 200 -8.39 -9.33 -18.87
CA VAL A 200 -8.98 -8.33 -19.77
C VAL A 200 -7.95 -8.01 -20.84
N ASP A 201 -8.37 -7.91 -22.07
CA ASP A 201 -7.61 -7.28 -23.14
C ASP A 201 -7.69 -5.76 -22.91
N PHE A 202 -6.71 -5.25 -22.19
CA PHE A 202 -6.69 -3.86 -21.72
C PHE A 202 -6.58 -2.88 -22.87
N LYS A 203 -5.69 -3.15 -23.82
CA LYS A 203 -5.49 -2.30 -24.98
C LYS A 203 -6.75 -2.16 -25.82
N ASN A 204 -7.42 -3.28 -26.09
CA ASN A 204 -8.66 -3.27 -26.85
C ASN A 204 -9.78 -2.53 -26.11
N LYS A 205 -9.96 -2.80 -24.82
CA LYS A 205 -10.98 -2.15 -23.97
C LYS A 205 -10.85 -0.63 -23.97
N TYR A 206 -9.62 -0.12 -23.86
CA TYR A 206 -9.34 1.32 -23.81
C TYR A 206 -8.89 1.92 -25.15
N LYS A 207 -8.98 1.16 -26.25
CA LYS A 207 -8.63 1.58 -27.62
C LYS A 207 -7.20 2.12 -27.75
N ILE A 208 -6.26 1.46 -27.07
CA ILE A 208 -4.84 1.82 -27.07
C ILE A 208 -4.12 0.98 -28.14
N ASN A 209 -3.92 1.53 -29.30
CA ASN A 209 -3.30 0.82 -30.44
C ASN A 209 -1.77 0.91 -30.48
N THR A 210 -1.16 1.43 -29.44
CA THR A 210 0.28 1.72 -29.37
C THR A 210 0.93 1.06 -28.15
N LYS A 211 2.24 1.21 -28.02
CA LYS A 211 2.94 0.94 -26.78
C LYS A 211 2.58 1.99 -25.73
N PHE A 212 2.56 1.61 -24.46
CA PHE A 212 2.32 2.56 -23.39
C PHE A 212 3.18 2.27 -22.15
N ILE A 213 3.50 3.34 -21.42
CA ILE A 213 4.08 3.32 -20.09
C ILE A 213 2.99 3.58 -19.07
N LEU A 214 3.11 3.01 -17.87
CA LEU A 214 2.01 2.94 -16.91
C LEU A 214 2.36 3.66 -15.61
N PHE A 215 1.40 4.43 -15.09
CA PHE A 215 1.34 4.88 -13.71
C PHE A 215 0.09 4.31 -13.04
N VAL A 216 0.24 3.78 -11.83
CA VAL A 216 -0.88 3.33 -10.99
C VAL A 216 -0.73 3.93 -9.61
N GLY A 217 -1.75 4.65 -9.13
CA GLY A 217 -1.72 5.24 -7.80
C GLY A 217 -2.85 6.21 -7.52
N ARG A 218 -2.92 6.72 -6.29
CA ARG A 218 -3.85 7.79 -5.95
C ARG A 218 -3.45 9.07 -6.67
N PHE A 219 -4.42 9.83 -7.15
CA PHE A 219 -4.15 11.18 -7.68
C PHE A 219 -3.94 12.13 -6.50
N SER A 220 -2.71 12.25 -6.07
CA SER A 220 -2.27 13.14 -4.99
C SER A 220 -0.89 13.71 -5.30
N LYS A 221 -0.61 14.91 -4.77
CA LYS A 221 0.66 15.62 -5.01
C LYS A 221 1.88 14.75 -4.66
N SER A 222 1.82 14.02 -3.54
CA SER A 222 2.92 13.16 -3.07
C SER A 222 3.27 11.99 -4.00
N LYS A 223 2.45 11.70 -5.02
CA LYS A 223 2.71 10.65 -6.01
C LYS A 223 3.56 11.11 -7.20
N GLY A 224 3.91 12.40 -7.26
CA GLY A 224 4.81 12.94 -8.28
C GLY A 224 4.24 12.94 -9.69
N ILE A 225 2.90 12.98 -9.83
CA ILE A 225 2.23 12.97 -11.15
C ILE A 225 2.64 14.19 -11.98
N GLU A 226 2.84 15.34 -11.35
CA GLU A 226 3.36 16.55 -12.00
C GLU A 226 4.73 16.29 -12.64
N THR A 227 5.66 15.74 -11.87
CA THR A 227 7.01 15.38 -12.35
C THR A 227 6.92 14.40 -13.53
N LEU A 228 5.97 13.44 -13.48
CA LEU A 228 5.75 12.48 -14.58
C LEU A 228 5.24 13.15 -15.84
N ILE A 229 4.25 14.04 -15.75
CA ILE A 229 3.70 14.76 -16.92
C ILE A 229 4.79 15.60 -17.57
N HIS A 230 5.58 16.34 -16.79
CA HIS A 230 6.71 17.12 -17.32
C HIS A 230 7.78 16.24 -17.96
N ALA A 231 8.16 15.11 -17.33
CA ALA A 231 9.10 14.17 -17.91
C ALA A 231 8.59 13.58 -19.24
N PHE A 232 7.30 13.24 -19.27
CA PHE A 232 6.67 12.70 -20.46
C PHE A 232 6.61 13.74 -21.59
N SER A 233 6.33 15.02 -21.30
CA SER A 233 6.37 16.08 -22.30
C SER A 233 7.78 16.29 -22.89
N ILE A 234 8.83 16.15 -22.06
CA ILE A 234 10.22 16.23 -22.56
C ILE A 234 10.50 15.14 -23.59
N ILE A 235 10.09 13.89 -23.34
CA ILE A 235 10.35 12.79 -24.29
C ILE A 235 9.50 12.90 -25.57
N GLN A 236 8.29 13.46 -25.51
CA GLN A 236 7.42 13.65 -26.67
C GLN A 236 7.96 14.69 -27.67
N ASN A 237 8.91 15.53 -27.27
CA ASN A 237 9.62 16.42 -28.18
C ASN A 237 10.54 15.66 -29.17
N ASN A 238 10.79 14.38 -28.93
CA ASN A 238 11.52 13.51 -29.86
C ASN A 238 10.53 12.64 -30.64
N ASN A 239 10.50 12.83 -31.98
CA ASN A 239 9.61 12.11 -32.88
C ASN A 239 9.70 10.58 -32.78
N GLN A 240 10.84 10.04 -32.31
CA GLN A 240 11.02 8.60 -32.10
C GLN A 240 10.01 8.02 -31.09
N PHE A 241 9.53 8.82 -30.15
CA PHE A 241 8.57 8.41 -29.11
C PHE A 241 7.15 8.86 -29.38
N SER A 242 6.85 9.40 -30.54
CA SER A 242 5.51 9.88 -30.93
C SER A 242 4.42 8.81 -30.80
N ASN A 243 4.77 7.52 -30.92
CA ASN A 243 3.86 6.39 -30.82
C ASN A 243 3.81 5.75 -29.41
N ILE A 244 4.27 6.48 -28.38
CA ILE A 244 4.17 6.03 -26.98
C ILE A 244 3.08 6.82 -26.27
N HIS A 245 2.20 6.13 -25.55
CA HIS A 245 1.23 6.77 -24.66
C HIS A 245 1.65 6.62 -23.19
N LEU A 246 1.22 7.57 -22.35
CA LEU A 246 1.25 7.45 -20.91
C LEU A 246 -0.16 7.13 -20.42
N VAL A 247 -0.32 6.00 -19.71
CA VAL A 247 -1.57 5.64 -19.05
C VAL A 247 -1.46 5.94 -17.57
N ILE A 248 -2.35 6.78 -17.05
CA ILE A 248 -2.44 7.15 -15.63
C ILE A 248 -3.72 6.56 -15.07
N MET A 249 -3.59 5.59 -14.15
CA MET A 249 -4.73 4.90 -13.54
C MET A 249 -4.81 5.16 -12.04
N GLY A 250 -5.99 5.50 -11.53
CA GLY A 250 -6.13 5.68 -10.09
C GLY A 250 -7.44 6.29 -9.62
N VAL A 251 -7.40 6.69 -8.35
CA VAL A 251 -8.53 7.30 -7.63
C VAL A 251 -8.12 8.69 -7.17
N ASP A 252 -9.03 9.65 -7.28
CA ASP A 252 -8.75 11.02 -6.85
C ASP A 252 -8.62 11.14 -5.33
N PHE A 253 -7.56 11.82 -4.92
CA PHE A 253 -7.30 12.26 -3.55
C PHE A 253 -6.99 13.76 -3.52
N GLY A 254 -7.75 14.53 -4.34
CA GLY A 254 -7.69 15.99 -4.40
C GLY A 254 -6.65 16.54 -5.36
N TYR A 255 -6.21 15.78 -6.36
CA TYR A 255 -5.24 16.23 -7.35
C TYR A 255 -5.71 16.06 -8.82
N GLU A 256 -6.90 15.53 -9.04
CA GLU A 256 -7.42 15.23 -10.39
C GLU A 256 -7.50 16.49 -11.24
N GLN A 257 -8.13 17.55 -10.74
CA GLN A 257 -8.27 18.79 -11.48
C GLN A 257 -6.91 19.39 -11.87
N SER A 258 -5.96 19.46 -10.92
CA SER A 258 -4.61 19.98 -11.19
C SER A 258 -3.87 19.12 -12.22
N MET A 259 -4.03 17.80 -12.15
CA MET A 259 -3.46 16.88 -13.14
C MET A 259 -4.02 17.13 -14.56
N GLU A 260 -5.33 17.28 -14.70
CA GLU A 260 -5.97 17.56 -16.00
C GLU A 260 -5.54 18.91 -16.58
N GLU A 261 -5.42 19.94 -15.73
CA GLU A 261 -4.90 21.25 -16.13
C GLU A 261 -3.44 21.15 -16.62
N LEU A 262 -2.59 20.43 -15.92
CA LEU A 262 -1.20 20.18 -16.32
C LEU A 262 -1.09 19.44 -17.65
N ILE A 263 -1.93 18.45 -17.89
CA ILE A 263 -1.97 17.70 -19.17
C ILE A 263 -2.30 18.67 -20.33
N LYS A 264 -3.28 19.56 -20.14
CA LYS A 264 -3.67 20.56 -21.14
C LYS A 264 -2.57 21.58 -21.41
N ILE A 265 -1.99 22.17 -20.34
CA ILE A 265 -0.92 23.17 -20.44
C ILE A 265 0.30 22.62 -21.18
N ASN A 266 0.63 21.34 -20.98
CA ASN A 266 1.74 20.70 -21.67
C ASN A 266 1.37 20.14 -23.06
N ASN A 267 0.15 20.37 -23.59
CA ASN A 267 -0.35 19.86 -24.86
C ASN A 267 -0.29 18.33 -25.00
N MET A 268 -0.54 17.60 -23.87
CA MET A 268 -0.42 16.14 -23.82
C MET A 268 -1.77 15.41 -23.84
N SER A 269 -2.88 16.10 -24.12
CA SER A 269 -4.24 15.53 -24.06
C SER A 269 -4.46 14.32 -24.96
N GLU A 270 -3.77 14.23 -26.10
CA GLU A 270 -3.84 13.10 -27.03
C GLU A 270 -2.85 11.97 -26.70
N LYS A 271 -1.88 12.23 -25.82
CA LYS A 271 -0.79 11.31 -25.48
C LYS A 271 -0.90 10.71 -24.08
N ILE A 272 -1.72 11.32 -23.21
CA ILE A 272 -1.94 10.86 -21.84
C ILE A 272 -3.38 10.39 -21.70
N ILE A 273 -3.55 9.11 -21.35
CA ILE A 273 -4.84 8.48 -21.12
C ILE A 273 -5.05 8.37 -19.61
N VAL A 274 -6.07 9.07 -19.09
CA VAL A 274 -6.41 9.03 -17.65
C VAL A 274 -7.60 8.10 -17.44
N ILE A 275 -7.41 7.07 -16.60
CA ILE A 275 -8.46 6.10 -16.24
C ILE A 275 -8.77 6.25 -14.75
N LYS A 276 -9.94 6.83 -14.47
CA LYS A 276 -10.40 7.13 -13.10
C LYS A 276 -11.17 5.95 -12.53
N ASN A 277 -10.92 5.64 -11.25
CA ASN A 277 -11.59 4.56 -10.52
C ASN A 277 -11.57 3.22 -11.27
N PRO A 278 -10.42 2.75 -11.80
CA PRO A 278 -10.36 1.55 -12.60
C PRO A 278 -10.78 0.32 -11.78
N PRO A 279 -11.51 -0.63 -12.38
CA PRO A 279 -11.68 -1.97 -11.81
C PRO A 279 -10.31 -2.62 -11.55
N ARG A 280 -10.22 -3.43 -10.50
CA ARG A 280 -8.96 -4.11 -10.13
C ARG A 280 -8.41 -4.98 -11.27
N GLU A 281 -9.26 -5.66 -12.01
CA GLU A 281 -8.89 -6.50 -13.15
C GLU A 281 -8.24 -5.70 -14.28
N ASP A 282 -8.71 -4.46 -14.52
CA ASP A 282 -8.12 -3.57 -15.53
C ASP A 282 -6.71 -3.13 -15.11
N VAL A 283 -6.51 -2.81 -13.82
CA VAL A 283 -5.19 -2.46 -13.29
C VAL A 283 -4.21 -3.62 -13.44
N ILE A 284 -4.66 -4.84 -13.12
CA ILE A 284 -3.85 -6.06 -13.27
C ILE A 284 -3.47 -6.28 -14.73
N SER A 285 -4.42 -6.13 -15.66
CA SER A 285 -4.17 -6.33 -17.09
C SER A 285 -3.25 -5.24 -17.67
N ALA A 286 -3.39 -3.98 -17.19
CA ALA A 286 -2.51 -2.88 -17.58
C ALA A 286 -1.04 -3.16 -17.24
N TYR A 287 -0.74 -3.78 -16.09
CA TYR A 287 0.65 -4.18 -15.79
C TYR A 287 1.18 -5.13 -16.87
N GLY A 288 0.40 -6.16 -17.26
CA GLY A 288 0.82 -7.13 -18.25
C GLY A 288 1.11 -6.54 -19.62
N GLU A 289 0.33 -5.54 -20.03
CA GLU A 289 0.39 -4.97 -21.38
C GLU A 289 1.24 -3.69 -21.49
N SER A 290 1.65 -3.09 -20.38
CA SER A 290 2.56 -1.94 -20.38
C SER A 290 4.00 -2.32 -20.73
N GLU A 291 4.80 -1.35 -21.16
CA GLU A 291 6.25 -1.52 -21.33
C GLU A 291 6.96 -1.60 -19.95
N PHE A 292 6.61 -0.70 -19.04
CA PHE A 292 7.10 -0.63 -17.67
C PHE A 292 6.22 0.28 -16.83
N LEU A 293 6.41 0.20 -15.51
CA LEU A 293 5.74 1.05 -14.53
C LEU A 293 6.61 2.25 -14.17
N ILE A 294 5.96 3.40 -13.93
CA ILE A 294 6.60 4.60 -13.36
C ILE A 294 5.84 4.96 -12.07
N LEU A 295 6.57 5.03 -10.96
CA LEU A 295 6.07 5.47 -9.67
C LEU A 295 6.97 6.57 -9.10
N PRO A 296 6.85 7.83 -9.55
CA PRO A 296 7.76 8.92 -9.21
C PRO A 296 7.40 9.57 -7.87
N SER A 297 6.94 8.77 -6.91
CA SER A 297 6.44 9.24 -5.62
C SER A 297 7.51 9.98 -4.82
N GLN A 298 7.12 11.08 -4.21
CA GLN A 298 7.94 11.85 -3.27
C GLN A 298 8.04 11.16 -1.90
N TRP A 299 7.10 10.27 -1.60
CA TRP A 299 7.03 9.58 -0.32
C TRP A 299 6.32 8.22 -0.45
N GLU A 300 6.97 7.17 0.03
CA GLU A 300 6.44 5.80 0.20
C GLU A 300 7.20 5.08 1.30
N LEU A 301 6.56 4.17 2.00
CA LEU A 301 7.22 3.28 2.96
C LEU A 301 7.61 1.94 2.33
N SER A 302 6.63 1.23 1.80
CA SER A 302 6.82 -0.07 1.15
C SER A 302 5.70 -0.27 0.12
N PRO A 303 5.83 0.34 -1.07
CA PRO A 303 4.76 0.35 -2.06
C PRO A 303 4.51 -1.04 -2.65
N LEU A 304 3.22 -1.44 -2.78
CA LEU A 304 2.83 -2.70 -3.40
C LEU A 304 2.82 -2.63 -4.94
N VAL A 305 2.57 -1.45 -5.49
CA VAL A 305 2.45 -1.21 -6.94
C VAL A 305 3.68 -1.68 -7.73
N PRO A 306 4.93 -1.42 -7.29
CA PRO A 306 6.11 -2.03 -7.92
C PRO A 306 6.13 -3.55 -7.85
N LEU A 307 5.71 -4.16 -6.73
CA LEU A 307 5.67 -5.61 -6.59
C LEU A 307 4.68 -6.25 -7.56
N GLU A 308 3.53 -5.59 -7.77
CA GLU A 308 2.54 -6.00 -8.76
C GLU A 308 3.10 -5.94 -10.18
N SER A 309 3.80 -4.86 -10.54
CA SER A 309 4.47 -4.70 -11.83
C SER A 309 5.52 -5.80 -12.06
N PHE A 310 6.33 -6.09 -11.04
CA PHE A 310 7.35 -7.15 -11.09
C PHE A 310 6.74 -8.54 -11.34
N ALA A 311 5.56 -8.83 -10.81
CA ALA A 311 4.86 -10.09 -11.06
C ALA A 311 4.59 -10.32 -12.56
N PHE A 312 4.52 -9.25 -13.36
CA PHE A 312 4.38 -9.29 -14.82
C PHE A 312 5.70 -9.09 -15.57
N LYS A 313 6.83 -9.25 -14.92
CA LYS A 313 8.19 -9.03 -15.49
C LYS A 313 8.38 -7.61 -16.05
N LYS A 314 7.68 -6.62 -15.48
CA LYS A 314 7.80 -5.22 -15.90
C LYS A 314 8.72 -4.49 -14.92
N PRO A 315 9.81 -3.86 -15.40
CA PRO A 315 10.67 -3.07 -14.53
C PRO A 315 9.97 -1.79 -14.08
N VAL A 316 10.53 -1.14 -13.07
CA VAL A 316 9.95 0.05 -12.46
C VAL A 316 10.94 1.21 -12.50
N ILE A 317 10.48 2.39 -12.93
CA ILE A 317 11.19 3.64 -12.66
C ILE A 317 10.56 4.27 -11.43
N SER A 318 11.36 4.60 -10.41
CA SER A 318 10.86 5.23 -9.19
C SER A 318 11.90 6.21 -8.62
N THR A 319 11.67 6.72 -7.41
CA THR A 319 12.55 7.71 -6.79
C THR A 319 13.41 7.10 -5.68
N LYS A 320 14.50 7.78 -5.32
CA LYS A 320 15.36 7.43 -4.17
C LYS A 320 14.75 7.87 -2.84
N SER A 321 13.42 7.90 -2.74
CA SER A 321 12.74 8.46 -1.58
C SER A 321 12.37 7.39 -0.56
N HIS A 322 12.70 7.65 0.71
CA HIS A 322 12.24 6.91 1.90
C HIS A 322 12.42 5.37 1.79
N GLY A 323 11.31 4.61 1.81
CA GLY A 323 11.34 3.15 1.74
C GLY A 323 11.40 2.58 0.32
N ILE A 324 11.29 3.40 -0.73
CA ILE A 324 11.29 2.95 -2.13
C ILE A 324 12.54 2.12 -2.49
N PRO A 325 13.78 2.52 -2.12
CA PRO A 325 14.98 1.77 -2.49
C PRO A 325 15.05 0.34 -1.96
N PHE A 326 14.23 0.00 -0.98
CA PHE A 326 14.14 -1.36 -0.44
C PHE A 326 13.20 -2.27 -1.27
N THR A 327 12.36 -1.68 -2.12
CA THR A 327 11.48 -2.38 -3.04
C THR A 327 12.00 -2.29 -4.47
N VAL A 328 12.33 -1.08 -4.94
CA VAL A 328 12.93 -0.84 -6.25
C VAL A 328 14.44 -0.66 -6.08
N GLN A 329 15.21 -1.66 -6.50
CA GLN A 329 16.67 -1.67 -6.39
C GLN A 329 17.29 -1.16 -7.69
N ASN A 330 18.04 -0.05 -7.58
CA ASN A 330 18.61 0.61 -8.76
C ASN A 330 19.48 -0.33 -9.60
N ASN A 331 19.26 -0.33 -10.92
CA ASN A 331 19.93 -1.18 -11.92
C ASN A 331 19.78 -2.70 -11.71
N LYS A 332 18.92 -3.15 -10.77
CA LYS A 332 18.58 -4.58 -10.57
C LYS A 332 17.19 -4.90 -11.07
N ASN A 333 16.14 -4.31 -10.47
CA ASN A 333 14.75 -4.50 -10.88
C ASN A 333 14.08 -3.20 -11.37
N GLY A 334 14.83 -2.11 -11.40
CA GLY A 334 14.32 -0.81 -11.85
C GLY A 334 15.43 0.25 -11.92
N ILE A 335 15.00 1.48 -12.18
CA ILE A 335 15.85 2.66 -12.19
C ILE A 335 15.34 3.63 -11.12
N LEU A 336 16.24 4.15 -10.30
CA LEU A 336 15.92 5.16 -9.30
C LEU A 336 16.46 6.54 -9.72
N VAL A 337 15.59 7.54 -9.65
CA VAL A 337 15.89 8.95 -9.91
C VAL A 337 15.69 9.79 -8.64
N GLU A 338 16.19 11.01 -8.63
CA GLU A 338 15.90 11.94 -7.53
C GLU A 338 14.42 12.36 -7.56
N PRO A 339 13.77 12.52 -6.40
CA PRO A 339 12.41 13.05 -6.33
C PRO A 339 12.32 14.42 -7.03
N ASP A 340 11.18 14.72 -7.62
CA ASP A 340 10.87 15.98 -8.31
C ASP A 340 11.82 16.38 -9.45
N ASN A 341 12.58 15.41 -9.98
CA ASN A 341 13.50 15.65 -11.09
C ASN A 341 12.95 15.08 -12.41
N SER A 342 12.18 15.91 -13.11
CA SER A 342 11.57 15.54 -14.39
C SER A 342 12.59 15.23 -15.49
N LYS A 343 13.78 15.86 -15.48
CA LYS A 343 14.83 15.60 -16.47
C LYS A 343 15.43 14.20 -16.27
N GLN A 344 15.84 13.85 -15.03
CA GLN A 344 16.34 12.50 -14.75
C GLN A 344 15.28 11.44 -15.02
N LEU A 345 13.99 11.74 -14.73
CA LEU A 345 12.89 10.83 -15.01
C LEU A 345 12.74 10.62 -16.52
N ALA A 346 12.81 11.69 -17.34
CA ALA A 346 12.78 11.61 -18.80
C ALA A 346 13.95 10.79 -19.37
N GLU A 347 15.16 10.97 -18.84
CA GLU A 347 16.35 10.19 -19.20
C GLU A 347 16.16 8.69 -18.88
N ALA A 348 15.64 8.37 -17.70
CA ALA A 348 15.35 7.00 -17.30
C ALA A 348 14.26 6.35 -18.18
N ILE A 349 13.18 7.09 -18.53
CA ILE A 349 12.14 6.65 -19.46
C ILE A 349 12.76 6.37 -20.83
N THR A 350 13.52 7.31 -21.38
CA THR A 350 14.20 7.19 -22.67
C THR A 350 15.08 5.95 -22.71
N LYS A 351 15.90 5.74 -21.66
CA LYS A 351 16.78 4.58 -21.54
C LYS A 351 16.01 3.27 -21.61
N LEU A 352 14.90 3.14 -20.88
CA LEU A 352 14.09 1.92 -20.91
C LEU A 352 13.31 1.77 -22.22
N LEU A 353 12.95 2.84 -22.91
CA LEU A 353 12.29 2.75 -24.21
C LEU A 353 13.23 2.29 -25.32
N LEU A 354 14.51 2.66 -25.25
CA LEU A 354 15.53 2.33 -26.26
C LEU A 354 16.23 0.98 -26.05
N ASP A 355 16.25 0.46 -24.81
CA ASP A 355 17.00 -0.74 -24.47
C ASP A 355 16.06 -1.86 -23.99
N ASP A 356 15.61 -2.67 -24.97
CA ASP A 356 14.73 -3.83 -24.73
C ASP A 356 15.40 -4.89 -23.86
N GLN A 357 16.73 -5.10 -24.04
CA GLN A 357 17.47 -6.08 -23.26
C GLN A 357 17.55 -5.67 -21.80
N LEU A 358 17.78 -4.38 -21.54
CA LEU A 358 17.75 -3.83 -20.19
C LEU A 358 16.37 -4.00 -19.55
N ARG A 359 15.27 -3.69 -20.28
CA ARG A 359 13.90 -3.87 -19.78
C ARG A 359 13.66 -5.31 -19.38
N VAL A 360 13.98 -6.26 -20.25
CA VAL A 360 13.80 -7.70 -19.97
C VAL A 360 14.61 -8.13 -18.76
N ARG A 361 15.88 -7.75 -18.69
CA ARG A 361 16.78 -8.11 -17.58
C ARG A 361 16.27 -7.58 -16.24
N LEU A 362 15.91 -6.28 -16.16
CA LEU A 362 15.41 -5.68 -14.94
C LEU A 362 14.04 -6.27 -14.54
N GLY A 363 13.15 -6.49 -15.52
CA GLY A 363 11.85 -7.11 -15.28
C GLY A 363 11.96 -8.53 -14.75
N LEU A 364 12.89 -9.34 -15.28
CA LEU A 364 13.12 -10.70 -14.83
C LEU A 364 13.69 -10.74 -13.41
N PHE A 365 14.62 -9.84 -13.07
CA PHE A 365 15.11 -9.73 -11.70
C PHE A 365 13.98 -9.35 -10.73
N GLY A 366 13.12 -8.38 -11.12
CA GLY A 366 11.94 -8.02 -10.33
C GLY A 366 10.98 -9.18 -10.12
N TYR A 367 10.73 -9.97 -11.16
CA TYR A 367 9.90 -11.17 -11.12
C TYR A 367 10.43 -12.19 -10.09
N ASN A 368 11.71 -12.52 -10.15
CA ASN A 368 12.33 -13.44 -9.19
C ASN A 368 12.25 -12.88 -7.76
N PHE A 369 12.56 -11.60 -7.57
CA PHE A 369 12.47 -10.94 -6.27
C PHE A 369 11.08 -11.05 -5.63
N VAL A 370 10.02 -10.85 -6.40
CA VAL A 370 8.65 -10.97 -5.89
C VAL A 370 8.31 -12.43 -5.56
N HIS A 371 8.68 -13.37 -6.44
CA HIS A 371 8.38 -14.79 -6.24
C HIS A 371 9.11 -15.38 -5.04
N GLU A 372 10.32 -14.93 -4.76
CA GLU A 372 11.15 -15.45 -3.67
C GLU A 372 10.89 -14.73 -2.33
N GLU A 373 10.85 -13.38 -2.34
CA GLU A 373 10.90 -12.58 -1.10
C GLU A 373 9.62 -11.81 -0.80
N CYS A 374 8.90 -11.30 -1.82
CA CYS A 374 7.84 -10.31 -1.64
C CYS A 374 6.46 -10.81 -2.09
N ASN A 375 6.17 -12.09 -1.88
CA ASN A 375 4.84 -12.68 -2.09
C ASN A 375 4.08 -12.87 -0.77
N SER A 376 2.76 -13.01 -0.87
CA SER A 376 1.85 -13.15 0.29
C SER A 376 2.16 -14.38 1.14
N ILE A 377 2.62 -15.48 0.53
CA ILE A 377 2.96 -16.72 1.23
C ILE A 377 4.19 -16.50 2.13
N SER A 378 5.24 -15.88 1.60
CA SER A 378 6.46 -15.56 2.37
C SER A 378 6.16 -14.60 3.50
N MET A 379 5.34 -13.56 3.26
CA MET A 379 4.87 -12.63 4.28
C MET A 379 4.10 -13.35 5.39
N ALA A 380 3.17 -14.24 5.05
CA ALA A 380 2.37 -14.99 6.01
C ALA A 380 3.23 -15.94 6.86
N LYS A 381 4.13 -16.71 6.24
CA LYS A 381 5.05 -17.61 6.95
C LYS A 381 5.95 -16.87 7.94
N ASN A 382 6.51 -15.72 7.55
CA ASN A 382 7.34 -14.91 8.42
C ASN A 382 6.53 -14.28 9.56
N SER A 383 5.28 -13.88 9.30
CA SER A 383 4.37 -13.40 10.33
C SER A 383 4.00 -14.49 11.34
N LEU A 384 3.67 -15.69 10.87
CA LEU A 384 3.38 -16.83 11.74
C LEU A 384 4.57 -17.20 12.62
N LYS A 385 5.77 -17.23 12.06
CA LYS A 385 6.98 -17.48 12.85
C LYS A 385 7.13 -16.47 13.99
N LEU A 386 6.87 -15.18 13.73
CA LEU A 386 6.87 -14.16 14.78
C LEU A 386 5.77 -14.44 15.82
N TYR A 387 4.55 -14.78 15.39
CA TYR A 387 3.43 -15.05 16.30
C TYR A 387 3.72 -16.22 17.24
N GLU A 388 4.24 -17.32 16.72
CA GLU A 388 4.63 -18.49 17.49
C GLU A 388 5.73 -18.19 18.51
N GLU A 389 6.73 -17.40 18.12
CA GLU A 389 7.79 -16.95 19.01
C GLU A 389 7.22 -16.15 20.20
N LEU A 390 6.24 -15.27 19.93
CA LEU A 390 5.65 -14.42 20.97
C LEU A 390 4.75 -15.21 21.94
N LEU A 391 4.00 -16.20 21.45
CA LEU A 391 3.17 -17.07 22.28
C LEU A 391 4.02 -17.94 23.22
N LYS A 392 5.13 -18.50 22.73
CA LYS A 392 6.07 -19.27 23.58
C LYS A 392 6.62 -18.43 24.74
N ILE A 393 6.96 -17.16 24.48
CA ILE A 393 7.46 -16.24 25.52
C ILE A 393 6.37 -15.90 26.55
N ASN A 394 5.12 -15.79 26.11
CA ASN A 394 4.00 -15.42 26.98
C ASN A 394 3.55 -16.59 27.85
N HIS A 395 3.71 -17.85 27.41
CA HIS A 395 3.44 -19.04 28.22
C HIS A 395 4.50 -19.32 29.31
N ASN A 396 5.70 -18.76 29.14
CA ASN A 396 6.82 -18.93 30.10
C ASN A 396 6.90 -17.80 31.14
N LYS A 397 5.97 -16.86 31.12
CA LYS A 397 5.79 -15.80 32.14
C LYS A 397 4.53 -16.05 32.97
#